data_b9fb34ca0114f237ceebd12967155b46
#
_entry.id   b9fb34ca0114f237ceebd12967155b46
#
_cell.length_a   1.000
_cell.length_b   1.000
_cell.length_c   1.000
_cell.angle_alpha   90.00
_cell.angle_beta   90.00
_cell.angle_gamma   90.00
#
_symmetry.space_group_name_H-M   'P 1'
#
loop_
_entity.id
_entity.type
_entity.pdbx_description
1 polymer ?
#
loop_
_entity_poly.entity_id
_entity_poly.type
_entity_poly.pdbx_seq_one_letter_code
_entity_poly.pdbx_strand_id
1 'polypeptide(L)'
;PGALRECAAKGIRQVVLSAGGFSEVDESGAGIEHDLIDIIRQTGVRVLGPNTSGHTSTPHRFTSTFFPLGEIRPGKVSYVAQTGNFATHTMKHILTAEHFGVSRVFGLGNKIDIDECDALEYLAEDPHTSAIIMYLESLKRPGRFLEIAGEVTRLKPVIVLKSGATEAGRHAAVAHTAAMAAEDRLIDGLLRQAGVVRIWNYTHLILAGKALSMAPLPKGKRLSFLAPSGAMLVTLSDLCIRLGLEVPDLTPQTLGRLQEISPTFIRMRNPVDIWAAASVSGVEFGYKEGMEAVLKDPNIDAVVTVLMLTEDTGIPSFDFMVDLARRYPEKPVFVTFSGDKRFEDECKAYIEPLGVPSFTYIEQPFEVLSILSRCEQAMNRPR
;
A
#
# COMPACT_ATOMS: atom_id res chain seq x y z
N PRO A 1 -11.22 -25.39 -23.71
CA PRO A 1 -10.12 -26.33 -24.05
C PRO A 1 -9.69 -26.22 -25.52
N GLY A 2 -10.65 -26.23 -26.48
CA GLY A 2 -10.33 -26.21 -27.92
C GLY A 2 -9.46 -25.02 -28.33
N ALA A 3 -9.84 -23.79 -27.98
CA ALA A 3 -9.07 -22.59 -28.27
C ALA A 3 -7.64 -22.62 -27.68
N LEU A 4 -7.45 -23.20 -26.47
CA LEU A 4 -6.12 -23.31 -25.88
C LEU A 4 -5.23 -24.28 -26.65
N ARG A 5 -5.79 -25.42 -27.14
CA ARG A 5 -5.07 -26.34 -28.03
C ARG A 5 -4.68 -25.68 -29.36
N GLU A 6 -5.57 -24.87 -29.94
CA GLU A 6 -5.27 -24.13 -31.17
C GLU A 6 -4.15 -23.08 -30.96
N CYS A 7 -4.19 -22.37 -29.80
CA CYS A 7 -3.10 -21.47 -29.43
C CYS A 7 -1.75 -22.19 -29.34
N ALA A 8 -1.72 -23.32 -28.66
CA ALA A 8 -0.52 -24.14 -28.54
C ALA A 8 -0.03 -24.65 -29.90
N ALA A 9 -0.93 -25.16 -30.76
CA ALA A 9 -0.61 -25.61 -32.10
C ALA A 9 -0.02 -24.51 -33.00
N LYS A 10 -0.41 -23.25 -32.77
CA LYS A 10 0.15 -22.07 -33.46
C LYS A 10 1.43 -21.54 -32.84
N GLY A 11 1.96 -22.20 -31.82
CA GLY A 11 3.19 -21.77 -31.13
C GLY A 11 3.03 -20.62 -30.17
N ILE A 12 1.79 -20.26 -29.80
CA ILE A 12 1.50 -19.27 -28.74
C ILE A 12 1.85 -19.91 -27.39
N ARG A 13 2.72 -19.28 -26.65
CA ARG A 13 3.26 -19.83 -25.38
C ARG A 13 2.63 -19.21 -24.12
N GLN A 14 1.94 -18.10 -24.26
CA GLN A 14 1.36 -17.35 -23.12
C GLN A 14 -0.05 -16.92 -23.47
N VAL A 15 -1.00 -17.21 -22.59
CA VAL A 15 -2.42 -16.93 -22.77
C VAL A 15 -2.98 -16.27 -21.51
N VAL A 16 -3.73 -15.20 -21.70
CA VAL A 16 -4.59 -14.62 -20.65
C VAL A 16 -6.01 -15.12 -20.89
N LEU A 17 -6.54 -15.91 -19.95
CA LEU A 17 -7.86 -16.51 -20.05
C LEU A 17 -8.84 -15.77 -19.14
N SER A 18 -9.51 -14.75 -19.67
CA SER A 18 -10.45 -13.91 -18.89
C SER A 18 -11.83 -14.54 -18.68
N ALA A 19 -12.20 -15.53 -19.50
CA ALA A 19 -13.49 -16.20 -19.35
C ALA A 19 -13.64 -16.84 -17.95
N GLY A 20 -14.82 -16.71 -17.38
CA GLY A 20 -15.29 -17.46 -16.20
C GLY A 20 -16.18 -18.64 -16.58
N GLY A 21 -16.76 -19.32 -15.61
CA GLY A 21 -17.60 -20.48 -15.83
C GLY A 21 -16.87 -21.81 -15.62
N PHE A 22 -15.93 -21.83 -14.69
CA PHE A 22 -15.09 -22.98 -14.36
C PHE A 22 -15.39 -23.51 -12.94
N SER A 23 -14.40 -23.92 -12.18
CA SER A 23 -14.57 -24.50 -10.84
C SER A 23 -15.30 -23.61 -9.83
N GLU A 24 -15.35 -22.29 -10.09
CA GLU A 24 -16.09 -21.33 -9.26
C GLU A 24 -17.61 -21.41 -9.45
N VAL A 25 -18.10 -22.12 -10.49
CA VAL A 25 -19.54 -22.23 -10.77
C VAL A 25 -20.10 -23.56 -10.34
N ASP A 26 -19.58 -24.66 -10.88
CA ASP A 26 -20.09 -26.02 -10.63
C ASP A 26 -19.07 -27.13 -11.01
N GLU A 27 -19.49 -28.40 -10.80
CA GLU A 27 -18.68 -29.57 -11.15
C GLU A 27 -18.38 -29.69 -12.65
N SER A 28 -19.30 -29.25 -13.51
CA SER A 28 -19.07 -29.25 -14.98
C SER A 28 -17.96 -28.26 -15.34
N GLY A 29 -17.99 -27.07 -14.75
CA GLY A 29 -16.95 -26.07 -14.86
C GLY A 29 -15.60 -26.57 -14.34
N ALA A 30 -15.59 -27.29 -13.23
CA ALA A 30 -14.38 -27.93 -12.69
C ALA A 30 -13.80 -28.97 -13.65
N GLY A 31 -14.64 -29.74 -14.35
CA GLY A 31 -14.21 -30.66 -15.41
C GLY A 31 -13.51 -29.96 -16.56
N ILE A 32 -14.06 -28.82 -17.02
CA ILE A 32 -13.44 -28.00 -18.07
C ILE A 32 -12.09 -27.42 -17.59
N GLU A 33 -12.00 -26.98 -16.35
CA GLU A 33 -10.75 -26.50 -15.74
C GLU A 33 -9.68 -27.59 -15.70
N HIS A 34 -10.08 -28.83 -15.38
CA HIS A 34 -9.18 -29.98 -15.42
C HIS A 34 -8.62 -30.24 -16.82
N ASP A 35 -9.47 -30.20 -17.84
CA ASP A 35 -9.05 -30.29 -19.24
C ASP A 35 -8.03 -29.22 -19.63
N LEU A 36 -8.20 -27.97 -19.15
CA LEU A 36 -7.24 -26.90 -19.38
C LEU A 36 -5.88 -27.19 -18.74
N ILE A 37 -5.88 -27.71 -17.51
CA ILE A 37 -4.65 -28.12 -16.78
C ILE A 37 -3.91 -29.19 -17.57
N ASP A 38 -4.61 -30.18 -18.12
CA ASP A 38 -4.01 -31.23 -18.93
C ASP A 38 -3.40 -30.72 -20.23
N ILE A 39 -4.06 -29.76 -20.89
CA ILE A 39 -3.50 -29.11 -22.09
C ILE A 39 -2.22 -28.33 -21.74
N ILE A 40 -2.24 -27.58 -20.63
CA ILE A 40 -1.08 -26.84 -20.13
C ILE A 40 0.11 -27.79 -19.91
N ARG A 41 -0.12 -28.92 -19.22
CA ARG A 41 0.91 -29.93 -18.96
C ARG A 41 1.46 -30.57 -20.21
N GLN A 42 0.60 -30.85 -21.21
CA GLN A 42 0.99 -31.49 -22.47
C GLN A 42 1.74 -30.54 -23.42
N THR A 43 1.39 -29.25 -23.42
CA THR A 43 1.85 -28.29 -24.42
C THR A 43 2.92 -27.32 -23.90
N GLY A 44 3.01 -27.14 -22.60
CA GLY A 44 3.88 -26.15 -21.97
C GLY A 44 3.40 -24.70 -22.14
N VAL A 45 2.17 -24.48 -22.62
CA VAL A 45 1.57 -23.16 -22.67
C VAL A 45 1.34 -22.65 -21.26
N ARG A 46 1.72 -21.40 -20.97
CA ARG A 46 1.48 -20.74 -19.68
C ARG A 46 0.17 -19.96 -19.72
N VAL A 47 -0.62 -20.07 -18.66
CA VAL A 47 -1.97 -19.47 -18.59
C VAL A 47 -2.13 -18.61 -17.33
N LEU A 48 -2.45 -17.33 -17.54
CA LEU A 48 -2.93 -16.45 -16.46
C LEU A 48 -4.46 -16.54 -16.41
N GLY A 49 -5.01 -16.94 -15.25
CA GLY A 49 -6.45 -17.20 -15.08
C GLY A 49 -6.76 -18.69 -14.91
N PRO A 50 -7.94 -19.20 -15.31
CA PRO A 50 -9.09 -18.48 -15.91
C PRO A 50 -9.74 -17.49 -14.95
N ASN A 51 -10.85 -16.88 -15.37
CA ASN A 51 -11.63 -15.95 -14.56
C ASN A 51 -10.76 -14.76 -14.07
N THR A 52 -9.88 -14.24 -14.95
CA THR A 52 -8.98 -13.14 -14.61
C THR A 52 -9.44 -11.83 -15.23
N SER A 53 -9.22 -10.74 -14.54
CA SER A 53 -9.34 -9.37 -15.09
C SER A 53 -8.10 -8.95 -15.93
N GLY A 54 -7.17 -9.86 -16.18
CA GLY A 54 -5.98 -9.63 -16.98
C GLY A 54 -4.81 -9.04 -16.19
N HIS A 55 -3.88 -8.43 -16.91
CA HIS A 55 -2.76 -7.76 -16.29
C HIS A 55 -2.45 -6.41 -16.95
N THR A 56 -1.76 -5.56 -16.19
CA THR A 56 -1.27 -4.26 -16.63
C THR A 56 0.22 -4.16 -16.39
N SER A 57 0.94 -3.57 -17.33
CA SER A 57 2.37 -3.31 -17.28
C SER A 57 2.65 -1.89 -17.78
N THR A 58 2.85 -0.95 -16.89
CA THR A 58 3.09 0.45 -17.29
C THR A 58 4.44 0.66 -17.96
N PRO A 59 5.55 -0.01 -17.55
CA PRO A 59 6.82 0.09 -18.28
C PRO A 59 6.75 -0.38 -19.74
N HIS A 60 5.86 -1.33 -20.04
CA HIS A 60 5.65 -1.82 -21.42
C HIS A 60 4.46 -1.19 -22.14
N ARG A 61 3.77 -0.23 -21.48
CA ARG A 61 2.54 0.41 -22.01
C ARG A 61 1.51 -0.60 -22.48
N PHE A 62 1.35 -1.68 -21.70
CA PHE A 62 0.47 -2.80 -22.05
C PHE A 62 -0.57 -3.02 -20.97
N THR A 63 -1.80 -3.32 -21.39
CA THR A 63 -2.87 -3.84 -20.53
C THR A 63 -3.72 -4.83 -21.30
N SER A 64 -4.07 -5.94 -20.66
CA SER A 64 -5.03 -6.92 -21.16
C SER A 64 -6.36 -6.87 -20.41
N THR A 65 -6.56 -5.89 -19.52
CA THR A 65 -7.86 -5.77 -18.83
C THR A 65 -8.96 -5.34 -19.80
N PHE A 66 -10.13 -5.92 -19.63
CA PHE A 66 -11.34 -5.54 -20.38
C PHE A 66 -12.04 -4.31 -19.78
N PHE A 67 -11.58 -3.81 -18.64
CA PHE A 67 -12.17 -2.67 -17.94
C PHE A 67 -11.54 -1.34 -18.41
N PRO A 68 -12.35 -0.30 -18.70
CA PRO A 68 -11.84 0.98 -19.20
C PRO A 68 -11.19 1.80 -18.09
N LEU A 69 -9.90 1.60 -17.85
CA LEU A 69 -9.14 2.32 -16.80
C LEU A 69 -8.87 3.79 -17.17
N GLY A 70 -8.80 4.12 -18.47
CA GLY A 70 -8.34 5.42 -18.96
C GLY A 70 -6.82 5.50 -18.93
N GLU A 71 -6.28 6.66 -18.62
CA GLU A 71 -4.83 6.86 -18.52
C GLU A 71 -4.28 6.16 -17.28
N ILE A 72 -3.30 5.28 -17.46
CA ILE A 72 -2.65 4.54 -16.40
C ILE A 72 -1.28 5.17 -16.13
N ARG A 73 -1.11 5.77 -14.94
CA ARG A 73 0.13 6.43 -14.56
C ARG A 73 1.22 5.39 -14.23
N PRO A 74 2.44 5.55 -14.78
CA PRO A 74 3.59 4.74 -14.36
C PRO A 74 3.94 4.99 -12.89
N GLY A 75 4.35 3.91 -12.20
CA GLY A 75 4.79 3.95 -10.81
C GLY A 75 5.72 2.78 -10.50
N LYS A 76 6.03 2.59 -9.23
CA LYS A 76 7.00 1.58 -8.77
C LYS A 76 6.41 0.50 -7.83
N VAL A 77 5.11 0.57 -7.56
CA VAL A 77 4.41 -0.43 -6.75
C VAL A 77 3.68 -1.40 -7.67
N SER A 78 3.80 -2.69 -7.38
CA SER A 78 3.11 -3.75 -8.13
C SER A 78 2.07 -4.44 -7.27
N TYR A 79 0.98 -4.83 -7.90
CA TYR A 79 -0.15 -5.51 -7.26
C TYR A 79 -0.38 -6.90 -7.85
N VAL A 80 -0.66 -7.85 -6.97
CA VAL A 80 -1.04 -9.22 -7.32
C VAL A 80 -2.37 -9.52 -6.64
N ALA A 81 -3.42 -9.72 -7.40
CA ALA A 81 -4.77 -9.83 -6.83
C ALA A 81 -5.52 -11.07 -7.34
N GLN A 82 -6.01 -11.85 -6.39
CA GLN A 82 -6.90 -12.99 -6.68
C GLN A 82 -8.36 -12.56 -6.81
N THR A 83 -8.61 -11.32 -7.23
CA THR A 83 -9.95 -10.78 -7.45
C THR A 83 -9.98 -9.90 -8.68
N GLY A 84 -11.06 -10.02 -9.47
CA GLY A 84 -11.29 -9.16 -10.63
C GLY A 84 -11.49 -7.69 -10.25
N ASN A 85 -12.02 -7.42 -9.06
CA ASN A 85 -12.31 -6.07 -8.59
C ASN A 85 -11.05 -5.21 -8.48
N PHE A 86 -9.89 -5.80 -8.13
CA PHE A 86 -8.68 -5.00 -7.94
C PHE A 86 -8.16 -4.38 -9.24
N ALA A 87 -7.99 -5.19 -10.29
CA ALA A 87 -7.48 -4.73 -11.58
C ALA A 87 -8.51 -3.89 -12.38
N THR A 88 -9.68 -3.68 -11.84
CA THR A 88 -10.78 -2.91 -12.44
C THR A 88 -11.15 -1.70 -11.58
N HIS A 89 -12.12 -1.82 -10.69
CA HIS A 89 -12.65 -0.70 -9.90
C HIS A 89 -11.63 -0.11 -8.93
N THR A 90 -10.83 -0.95 -8.24
CA THR A 90 -9.79 -0.45 -7.32
C THR A 90 -8.71 0.31 -8.08
N MET A 91 -8.28 -0.20 -9.23
CA MET A 91 -7.34 0.52 -10.09
C MET A 91 -7.92 1.85 -10.56
N LYS A 92 -9.20 1.91 -10.93
CA LYS A 92 -9.85 3.16 -11.31
C LYS A 92 -9.84 4.17 -10.16
N HIS A 93 -10.13 3.71 -8.94
CA HIS A 93 -10.05 4.54 -7.74
C HIS A 93 -8.63 5.07 -7.49
N ILE A 94 -7.61 4.20 -7.56
CA ILE A 94 -6.20 4.59 -7.42
C ILE A 94 -5.83 5.71 -8.39
N LEU A 95 -6.20 5.57 -9.67
CA LEU A 95 -5.83 6.51 -10.71
C LEU A 95 -6.56 7.85 -10.63
N THR A 96 -7.77 7.87 -10.07
CA THR A 96 -8.63 9.07 -10.09
C THR A 96 -8.78 9.76 -8.74
N ALA A 97 -8.60 9.04 -7.63
CA ALA A 97 -8.82 9.55 -6.29
C ALA A 97 -7.56 9.55 -5.40
N GLU A 98 -6.56 8.71 -5.71
CA GLU A 98 -5.35 8.57 -4.90
C GLU A 98 -4.07 9.02 -5.61
N HIS A 99 -4.17 9.47 -6.84
CA HIS A 99 -3.17 10.16 -7.68
C HIS A 99 -1.78 9.52 -7.76
N PHE A 100 -1.64 8.22 -7.51
CA PHE A 100 -0.36 7.53 -7.69
C PHE A 100 -0.37 6.54 -8.86
N GLY A 101 0.82 6.17 -9.31
CA GLY A 101 1.02 5.23 -10.41
C GLY A 101 1.38 3.83 -9.91
N VAL A 102 1.23 2.85 -10.81
CA VAL A 102 1.57 1.45 -10.57
C VAL A 102 2.61 0.96 -11.58
N SER A 103 3.38 -0.08 -11.23
CA SER A 103 4.29 -0.75 -12.17
C SER A 103 3.58 -1.90 -12.88
N ARG A 104 3.18 -2.92 -12.12
CA ARG A 104 2.47 -4.10 -12.61
C ARG A 104 1.19 -4.32 -11.82
N VAL A 105 0.18 -4.85 -12.48
CA VAL A 105 -1.02 -5.38 -11.83
C VAL A 105 -1.33 -6.74 -12.44
N PHE A 106 -1.36 -7.78 -11.62
CA PHE A 106 -1.73 -9.13 -12.02
C PHE A 106 -3.07 -9.52 -11.40
N GLY A 107 -4.08 -9.76 -12.22
CA GLY A 107 -5.29 -10.47 -11.82
C GLY A 107 -5.05 -11.97 -11.95
N LEU A 108 -4.99 -12.72 -10.86
CA LEU A 108 -4.63 -14.14 -10.91
C LEU A 108 -5.78 -15.04 -11.34
N GLY A 109 -7.04 -14.65 -11.05
CA GLY A 109 -8.21 -15.51 -11.26
C GLY A 109 -8.14 -16.81 -10.48
N ASN A 110 -8.53 -17.94 -11.09
CA ASN A 110 -8.56 -19.27 -10.45
C ASN A 110 -7.18 -19.90 -10.22
N LYS A 111 -6.12 -19.34 -10.82
CA LYS A 111 -4.73 -19.78 -10.62
C LYS A 111 -4.50 -21.24 -11.00
N ILE A 112 -4.90 -21.65 -12.21
CA ILE A 112 -4.72 -23.06 -12.63
C ILE A 112 -3.28 -23.37 -13.05
N ASP A 113 -2.51 -22.36 -13.45
CA ASP A 113 -1.10 -22.44 -13.83
C ASP A 113 -0.28 -21.32 -13.15
N ILE A 114 -0.41 -20.09 -13.61
CA ILE A 114 0.28 -18.94 -13.01
C ILE A 114 -0.41 -18.58 -11.68
N ASP A 115 0.35 -18.65 -10.59
CA ASP A 115 -0.14 -18.34 -9.25
C ASP A 115 0.65 -17.20 -8.57
N GLU A 116 0.43 -17.01 -7.27
CA GLU A 116 1.10 -16.00 -6.46
C GLU A 116 2.61 -16.19 -6.35
N CYS A 117 3.09 -17.43 -6.45
CA CYS A 117 4.53 -17.72 -6.41
C CYS A 117 5.23 -17.28 -7.69
N ASP A 118 4.63 -17.59 -8.86
CA ASP A 118 5.17 -17.17 -10.16
C ASP A 118 5.18 -15.62 -10.26
N ALA A 119 4.14 -14.96 -9.74
CA ALA A 119 4.09 -13.50 -9.71
C ALA A 119 5.19 -12.91 -8.80
N LEU A 120 5.42 -13.48 -7.61
CA LEU A 120 6.47 -13.04 -6.70
C LEU A 120 7.88 -13.24 -7.29
N GLU A 121 8.16 -14.38 -7.89
CA GLU A 121 9.44 -14.65 -8.56
C GLU A 121 9.72 -13.60 -9.64
N TYR A 122 8.74 -13.34 -10.51
CA TYR A 122 8.87 -12.31 -11.54
C TYR A 122 9.11 -10.92 -10.95
N LEU A 123 8.32 -10.52 -9.94
CA LEU A 123 8.41 -9.20 -9.34
C LEU A 123 9.67 -9.00 -8.47
N ALA A 124 10.27 -10.08 -7.99
CA ALA A 124 11.55 -10.02 -7.28
C ALA A 124 12.66 -9.42 -8.15
N GLU A 125 12.71 -9.84 -9.40
CA GLU A 125 13.74 -9.43 -10.37
C GLU A 125 13.33 -8.19 -11.20
N ASP A 126 12.04 -7.79 -11.19
CA ASP A 126 11.56 -6.63 -11.97
C ASP A 126 12.17 -5.31 -11.45
N PRO A 127 13.01 -4.62 -12.25
CA PRO A 127 13.66 -3.37 -11.83
C PRO A 127 12.67 -2.20 -11.68
N HIS A 128 11.48 -2.32 -12.24
CA HIS A 128 10.43 -1.31 -12.13
C HIS A 128 9.53 -1.49 -10.90
N THR A 129 9.72 -2.58 -10.14
CA THR A 129 8.95 -2.88 -8.94
C THR A 129 9.80 -2.67 -7.69
N SER A 130 9.43 -1.71 -6.84
CA SER A 130 10.08 -1.45 -5.55
C SER A 130 9.32 -2.00 -4.34
N ALA A 131 8.02 -2.30 -4.49
CA ALA A 131 7.18 -2.89 -3.46
C ALA A 131 6.08 -3.74 -4.08
N ILE A 132 5.64 -4.78 -3.37
CA ILE A 132 4.64 -5.74 -3.84
C ILE A 132 3.49 -5.77 -2.84
N ILE A 133 2.27 -5.60 -3.34
CA ILE A 133 1.06 -5.65 -2.52
C ILE A 133 0.13 -6.72 -3.10
N MET A 134 -0.35 -7.62 -2.23
CA MET A 134 -1.12 -8.77 -2.65
C MET A 134 -2.48 -8.82 -1.97
N TYR A 135 -3.50 -9.18 -2.74
CA TYR A 135 -4.79 -9.66 -2.23
C TYR A 135 -4.94 -11.13 -2.57
N LEU A 136 -5.00 -11.99 -1.56
CA LEU A 136 -5.07 -13.44 -1.73
C LEU A 136 -6.21 -14.05 -0.95
N GLU A 137 -6.97 -14.95 -1.58
CA GLU A 137 -8.01 -15.77 -0.95
C GLU A 137 -7.48 -17.15 -0.54
N SER A 138 -6.48 -17.65 -1.26
CA SER A 138 -5.83 -18.94 -1.00
C SER A 138 -4.34 -18.87 -1.36
N LEU A 139 -3.56 -19.81 -0.83
CA LEU A 139 -2.20 -20.11 -1.28
C LEU A 139 -2.22 -21.48 -1.98
N LYS A 140 -1.82 -21.54 -3.24
CA LYS A 140 -1.77 -22.80 -4.00
C LYS A 140 -0.60 -23.69 -3.56
N ARG A 141 0.55 -23.09 -3.33
CA ARG A 141 1.83 -23.77 -2.99
C ARG A 141 2.44 -23.14 -1.72
N PRO A 142 1.87 -23.36 -0.50
CA PRO A 142 2.29 -22.65 0.71
C PRO A 142 3.79 -22.78 1.03
N GLY A 143 4.38 -23.97 0.87
CA GLY A 143 5.82 -24.19 1.08
C GLY A 143 6.68 -23.38 0.11
N ARG A 144 6.33 -23.38 -1.18
CA ARG A 144 7.03 -22.59 -2.19
C ARG A 144 6.85 -21.07 -1.96
N PHE A 145 5.66 -20.67 -1.56
CA PHE A 145 5.41 -19.28 -1.19
C PHE A 145 6.30 -18.83 -0.02
N LEU A 146 6.45 -19.67 1.01
CA LEU A 146 7.33 -19.37 2.15
C LEU A 146 8.78 -19.15 1.70
N GLU A 147 9.30 -20.01 0.84
CA GLU A 147 10.66 -19.91 0.31
C GLU A 147 10.86 -18.60 -0.46
N ILE A 148 10.05 -18.39 -1.50
CA ILE A 148 10.18 -17.23 -2.40
C ILE A 148 9.93 -15.93 -1.63
N ALA A 149 8.83 -15.83 -0.88
CA ALA A 149 8.52 -14.64 -0.13
C ALA A 149 9.59 -14.35 0.94
N GLY A 150 10.19 -15.41 1.52
CA GLY A 150 11.31 -15.30 2.45
C GLY A 150 12.54 -14.60 1.87
N GLU A 151 12.80 -14.80 0.60
CA GLU A 151 13.89 -14.14 -0.15
C GLU A 151 13.46 -12.72 -0.60
N VAL A 152 12.28 -12.59 -1.19
CA VAL A 152 11.78 -11.33 -1.75
C VAL A 152 11.62 -10.26 -0.67
N THR A 153 11.10 -10.61 0.50
CA THR A 153 10.90 -9.66 1.61
C THR A 153 12.19 -9.08 2.20
N ARG A 154 13.35 -9.59 1.84
CA ARG A 154 14.66 -8.98 2.16
C ARG A 154 15.08 -7.91 1.15
N LEU A 155 14.49 -7.92 -0.03
CA LEU A 155 14.83 -7.03 -1.14
C LEU A 155 13.77 -5.94 -1.33
N LYS A 156 12.50 -6.30 -1.15
CA LYS A 156 11.35 -5.43 -1.41
C LYS A 156 10.28 -5.65 -0.35
N PRO A 157 9.57 -4.60 0.11
CA PRO A 157 8.38 -4.77 0.94
C PRO A 157 7.34 -5.67 0.26
N VAL A 158 6.82 -6.66 1.00
CA VAL A 158 5.69 -7.49 0.56
C VAL A 158 4.59 -7.37 1.60
N ILE A 159 3.43 -6.86 1.16
CA ILE A 159 2.25 -6.66 1.98
C ILE A 159 1.13 -7.57 1.47
N VAL A 160 0.44 -8.28 2.35
CA VAL A 160 -0.64 -9.20 1.97
C VAL A 160 -1.91 -8.92 2.77
N LEU A 161 -3.01 -8.71 2.08
CA LEU A 161 -4.34 -8.92 2.61
C LEU A 161 -4.77 -10.35 2.26
N LYS A 162 -4.80 -11.24 3.26
CA LYS A 162 -5.32 -12.60 3.12
C LYS A 162 -6.76 -12.64 3.64
N SER A 163 -7.71 -12.80 2.73
CA SER A 163 -9.13 -12.92 3.08
C SER A 163 -9.49 -14.33 3.58
N GLY A 164 -10.69 -14.50 4.12
CA GLY A 164 -11.16 -15.79 4.65
C GLY A 164 -10.51 -16.19 5.98
N ALA A 165 -10.14 -15.23 6.83
CA ALA A 165 -9.53 -15.47 8.13
C ALA A 165 -10.51 -15.99 9.18
N THR A 166 -11.78 -15.57 9.11
CA THR A 166 -12.84 -15.98 10.04
C THR A 166 -13.70 -17.08 9.44
N GLU A 167 -14.50 -17.77 10.27
CA GLU A 167 -15.43 -18.78 9.80
C GLU A 167 -16.41 -18.22 8.75
N ALA A 168 -16.99 -17.04 9.02
CA ALA A 168 -17.87 -16.36 8.07
C ALA A 168 -17.14 -16.00 6.77
N GLY A 169 -15.91 -15.50 6.87
CA GLY A 169 -15.08 -15.18 5.70
C GLY A 169 -14.69 -16.44 4.91
N ARG A 170 -14.43 -17.57 5.58
CA ARG A 170 -14.17 -18.86 4.91
C ARG A 170 -15.39 -19.35 4.15
N HIS A 171 -16.58 -19.32 4.75
CA HIS A 171 -17.82 -19.70 4.06
C HIS A 171 -18.06 -18.82 2.82
N ALA A 172 -17.85 -17.53 2.92
CA ALA A 172 -17.97 -16.63 1.78
C ALA A 172 -16.92 -16.93 0.69
N ALA A 173 -15.67 -17.22 1.04
CA ALA A 173 -14.61 -17.56 0.09
C ALA A 173 -14.88 -18.90 -0.62
N VAL A 174 -15.35 -19.92 0.08
CA VAL A 174 -15.72 -21.21 -0.52
C VAL A 174 -16.85 -21.04 -1.53
N ALA A 175 -17.86 -20.23 -1.19
CA ALA A 175 -18.97 -19.93 -2.11
C ALA A 175 -18.54 -19.14 -3.34
N HIS A 176 -17.43 -18.39 -3.26
CA HIS A 176 -16.95 -17.51 -4.33
C HIS A 176 -15.88 -18.15 -5.23
N THR A 177 -15.00 -18.98 -4.68
CA THR A 177 -13.81 -19.48 -5.41
C THR A 177 -13.57 -20.99 -5.30
N ALA A 178 -14.44 -21.75 -4.64
CA ALA A 178 -14.26 -23.16 -4.33
C ALA A 178 -12.90 -23.49 -3.61
N ALA A 179 -12.23 -22.49 -3.06
CA ALA A 179 -10.93 -22.64 -2.44
C ALA A 179 -11.05 -23.30 -1.06
N MET A 180 -10.32 -24.41 -0.82
CA MET A 180 -10.19 -24.99 0.51
C MET A 180 -9.53 -24.00 1.48
N ALA A 181 -10.21 -23.71 2.58
CA ALA A 181 -9.72 -22.79 3.59
C ALA A 181 -8.73 -23.48 4.52
N ALA A 182 -7.45 -23.09 4.46
CA ALA A 182 -6.48 -23.45 5.48
C ALA A 182 -6.79 -22.73 6.80
N GLU A 183 -6.35 -23.30 7.93
CA GLU A 183 -6.45 -22.62 9.21
C GLU A 183 -5.67 -21.31 9.20
N ASP A 184 -6.34 -20.21 9.54
CA ASP A 184 -5.79 -18.86 9.46
C ASP A 184 -4.52 -18.68 10.30
N ARG A 185 -4.42 -19.36 11.45
CA ARG A 185 -3.23 -19.36 12.31
C ARG A 185 -1.98 -19.89 11.61
N LEU A 186 -2.14 -20.92 10.77
CA LEU A 186 -1.03 -21.48 9.98
C LEU A 186 -0.57 -20.49 8.91
N ILE A 187 -1.53 -19.87 8.22
CA ILE A 187 -1.24 -18.83 7.22
C ILE A 187 -0.56 -17.63 7.86
N ASP A 188 -1.04 -17.16 9.01
CA ASP A 188 -0.43 -16.05 9.74
C ASP A 188 1.00 -16.38 10.18
N GLY A 189 1.23 -17.60 10.67
CA GLY A 189 2.57 -18.10 11.00
C GLY A 189 3.51 -18.13 9.79
N LEU A 190 3.03 -18.64 8.65
CA LEU A 190 3.76 -18.68 7.38
C LEU A 190 4.12 -17.27 6.89
N LEU A 191 3.18 -16.35 6.87
CA LEU A 191 3.42 -14.97 6.44
C LEU A 191 4.47 -14.28 7.31
N ARG A 192 4.36 -14.43 8.66
CA ARG A 192 5.37 -13.90 9.59
C ARG A 192 6.75 -14.50 9.37
N GLN A 193 6.85 -15.81 9.22
CA GLN A 193 8.12 -16.50 8.95
C GLN A 193 8.75 -16.02 7.64
N ALA A 194 7.94 -15.80 6.61
CA ALA A 194 8.38 -15.26 5.33
C ALA A 194 8.75 -13.76 5.41
N GLY A 195 8.42 -13.05 6.50
CA GLY A 195 8.60 -11.60 6.62
C GLY A 195 7.59 -10.79 5.81
N VAL A 196 6.49 -11.40 5.43
CA VAL A 196 5.38 -10.75 4.74
C VAL A 196 4.54 -9.97 5.76
N VAL A 197 4.27 -8.71 5.47
CA VAL A 197 3.44 -7.88 6.33
C VAL A 197 1.97 -8.11 6.02
N ARG A 198 1.27 -8.76 6.95
CA ARG A 198 -0.16 -8.97 6.84
C ARG A 198 -0.94 -7.73 7.25
N ILE A 199 -1.95 -7.39 6.45
CA ILE A 199 -2.94 -6.34 6.73
C ILE A 199 -4.36 -6.93 6.74
N TRP A 200 -5.31 -6.21 7.36
CA TRP A 200 -6.68 -6.68 7.60
C TRP A 200 -7.75 -5.80 6.96
N ASN A 201 -7.37 -4.61 6.49
CA ASN A 201 -8.28 -3.63 5.92
C ASN A 201 -7.97 -3.46 4.42
N TYR A 202 -9.01 -3.53 3.58
CA TYR A 202 -8.88 -3.36 2.14
C TYR A 202 -8.32 -1.97 1.75
N THR A 203 -8.71 -0.93 2.48
CA THR A 203 -8.19 0.42 2.26
C THR A 203 -6.67 0.50 2.42
N HIS A 204 -6.09 -0.31 3.31
CA HIS A 204 -4.65 -0.36 3.52
C HIS A 204 -3.87 -0.90 2.30
N LEU A 205 -4.49 -1.72 1.40
CA LEU A 205 -3.88 -2.09 0.12
C LEU A 205 -3.58 -0.86 -0.73
N ILE A 206 -4.51 0.10 -0.72
CA ILE A 206 -4.40 1.33 -1.52
C ILE A 206 -3.44 2.31 -0.84
N LEU A 207 -3.68 2.62 0.44
CA LEU A 207 -2.93 3.65 1.15
C LEU A 207 -1.47 3.28 1.40
N ALA A 208 -1.17 2.00 1.70
CA ALA A 208 0.21 1.52 1.78
C ALA A 208 0.91 1.60 0.41
N GLY A 209 0.20 1.27 -0.67
CA GLY A 209 0.71 1.41 -2.02
C GLY A 209 1.02 2.87 -2.38
N LYS A 210 0.13 3.79 -2.04
CA LYS A 210 0.36 5.23 -2.20
C LYS A 210 1.62 5.68 -1.44
N ALA A 211 1.70 5.36 -0.16
CA ALA A 211 2.85 5.74 0.65
C ALA A 211 4.16 5.15 0.12
N LEU A 212 4.20 3.85 -0.24
CA LEU A 212 5.37 3.19 -0.83
C LEU A 212 5.73 3.73 -2.22
N SER A 213 4.78 4.31 -2.95
CA SER A 213 5.06 4.94 -4.24
C SER A 213 5.69 6.33 -4.12
N MET A 214 5.44 7.04 -3.03
CA MET A 214 5.81 8.45 -2.85
C MET A 214 6.90 8.68 -1.82
N ALA A 215 6.93 7.89 -0.73
CA ALA A 215 7.80 8.11 0.40
C ALA A 215 8.75 6.92 0.66
N PRO A 216 9.87 7.14 1.39
CA PRO A 216 10.76 6.07 1.82
C PRO A 216 10.11 5.24 2.94
N LEU A 217 10.67 4.06 3.24
CA LEU A 217 10.39 3.35 4.48
C LEU A 217 10.98 4.13 5.67
N PRO A 218 10.28 4.22 6.81
CA PRO A 218 10.85 4.78 8.03
C PRO A 218 11.95 3.86 8.56
N LYS A 219 13.07 4.41 9.03
CA LYS A 219 14.19 3.62 9.60
C LYS A 219 13.86 2.96 10.95
N GLY A 220 12.72 3.29 11.54
CA GLY A 220 12.27 2.78 12.82
C GLY A 220 10.81 3.11 13.08
N LYS A 221 10.44 3.17 14.37
CA LYS A 221 9.07 3.38 14.83
C LYS A 221 8.83 4.74 15.47
N ARG A 222 9.89 5.55 15.59
CA ARG A 222 9.88 6.81 16.31
C ARG A 222 9.33 7.92 15.44
N LEU A 223 8.23 8.51 15.83
CA LEU A 223 7.62 9.58 15.04
C LEU A 223 7.38 10.85 15.85
N SER A 224 7.36 11.95 15.15
CA SER A 224 6.77 13.19 15.62
C SER A 224 5.58 13.54 14.74
N PHE A 225 4.56 14.17 15.34
CA PHE A 225 3.47 14.68 14.56
C PHE A 225 3.05 16.07 15.06
N LEU A 226 2.63 16.89 14.09
CA LEU A 226 2.20 18.24 14.30
C LEU A 226 0.70 18.32 14.04
N ALA A 227 -0.07 18.80 14.99
CA ALA A 227 -1.51 19.02 14.81
C ALA A 227 -1.96 20.31 15.52
N PRO A 228 -3.01 20.99 15.01
CA PRO A 228 -3.46 22.25 15.56
C PRO A 228 -4.52 22.08 16.67
N SER A 229 -4.55 20.93 17.34
CA SER A 229 -5.55 20.62 18.36
C SER A 229 -5.01 19.69 19.43
N GLY A 230 -5.07 20.13 20.68
CA GLY A 230 -4.69 19.31 21.83
C GLY A 230 -5.47 17.98 21.91
N ALA A 231 -6.75 17.96 21.54
CA ALA A 231 -7.55 16.74 21.50
C ALA A 231 -7.02 15.75 20.49
N MET A 232 -6.61 16.20 19.28
CA MET A 232 -5.98 15.36 18.28
C MET A 232 -4.65 14.79 18.79
N LEU A 233 -3.81 15.63 19.44
CA LEU A 233 -2.53 15.20 19.98
C LEU A 233 -2.68 14.05 20.99
N VAL A 234 -3.66 14.15 21.89
CA VAL A 234 -3.94 13.09 22.89
C VAL A 234 -4.42 11.81 22.20
N THR A 235 -5.47 11.92 21.37
CA THR A 235 -6.08 10.74 20.72
C THR A 235 -5.10 10.02 19.81
N LEU A 236 -4.32 10.76 19.02
CA LEU A 236 -3.34 10.19 18.08
C LEU A 236 -2.12 9.60 18.80
N SER A 237 -1.73 10.15 19.98
CA SER A 237 -0.69 9.52 20.82
C SER A 237 -1.11 8.14 21.30
N ASP A 238 -2.34 8.00 21.80
CA ASP A 238 -2.89 6.70 22.20
C ASP A 238 -2.94 5.72 21.01
N LEU A 239 -3.31 6.20 19.84
CA LEU A 239 -3.32 5.41 18.62
C LEU A 239 -1.91 4.93 18.24
N CYS A 240 -0.89 5.80 18.31
CA CYS A 240 0.50 5.44 18.04
C CYS A 240 0.95 4.24 18.88
N ILE A 241 0.72 4.29 20.19
CA ILE A 241 1.10 3.20 21.10
C ILE A 241 0.34 1.90 20.77
N ARG A 242 -0.96 1.98 20.48
CA ARG A 242 -1.75 0.80 20.06
C ARG A 242 -1.26 0.18 18.75
N LEU A 243 -0.73 1.01 17.84
CA LEU A 243 -0.16 0.57 16.57
C LEU A 243 1.31 0.10 16.69
N GLY A 244 1.90 0.15 17.90
CA GLY A 244 3.29 -0.21 18.15
C GLY A 244 4.30 0.79 17.61
N LEU A 245 3.87 2.05 17.40
CA LEU A 245 4.71 3.20 17.10
C LEU A 245 5.16 3.87 18.40
N GLU A 246 6.18 4.72 18.33
CA GLU A 246 6.79 5.41 19.46
C GLU A 246 6.71 6.92 19.25
N VAL A 247 6.42 7.66 20.32
CA VAL A 247 6.40 9.13 20.34
C VAL A 247 7.44 9.59 21.35
N PRO A 248 8.74 9.58 20.99
CA PRO A 248 9.83 9.86 21.92
C PRO A 248 9.93 11.36 22.25
N ASP A 249 10.64 11.69 23.31
CA ASP A 249 11.02 13.06 23.59
C ASP A 249 11.96 13.60 22.50
N LEU A 250 11.71 14.85 22.09
CA LEU A 250 12.58 15.58 21.18
C LEU A 250 13.85 16.04 21.90
N THR A 251 14.92 16.25 21.14
CA THR A 251 16.15 16.79 21.68
C THR A 251 15.95 18.23 22.22
N PRO A 252 16.76 18.66 23.22
CA PRO A 252 16.68 20.03 23.72
C PRO A 252 16.86 21.10 22.63
N GLN A 253 17.68 20.81 21.62
CA GLN A 253 17.87 21.69 20.47
C GLN A 253 16.58 21.86 19.66
N THR A 254 15.90 20.77 19.35
CA THR A 254 14.61 20.78 18.62
C THR A 254 13.54 21.49 19.44
N LEU A 255 13.45 21.20 20.75
CA LEU A 255 12.50 21.89 21.64
C LEU A 255 12.78 23.39 21.70
N GLY A 256 14.05 23.82 21.76
CA GLY A 256 14.45 25.21 21.72
C GLY A 256 13.96 25.89 20.44
N ARG A 257 14.17 25.25 19.27
CA ARG A 257 13.72 25.79 17.97
C ARG A 257 12.19 25.90 17.89
N LEU A 258 11.47 24.89 18.36
CA LEU A 258 10.00 24.94 18.40
C LEU A 258 9.49 26.04 19.36
N GLN A 259 10.19 26.27 20.48
CA GLN A 259 9.83 27.32 21.42
C GLN A 259 10.06 28.73 20.85
N GLU A 260 11.09 28.93 20.00
CA GLU A 260 11.36 30.22 19.36
C GLU A 260 10.23 30.68 18.42
N ILE A 261 9.54 29.74 17.77
CA ILE A 261 8.42 30.04 16.86
C ILE A 261 7.05 30.07 17.56
N SER A 262 7.01 29.76 18.85
CA SER A 262 5.77 29.60 19.61
C SER A 262 5.70 30.60 20.77
N PRO A 263 4.49 31.00 21.18
CA PRO A 263 4.32 31.84 22.37
C PRO A 263 4.90 31.19 23.61
N THR A 264 5.48 31.97 24.51
CA THR A 264 6.19 31.50 25.71
C THR A 264 5.30 30.76 26.73
N PHE A 265 3.99 30.95 26.66
CA PHE A 265 3.04 30.26 27.54
C PHE A 265 2.71 28.83 27.06
N ILE A 266 3.10 28.45 25.83
CA ILE A 266 2.97 27.07 25.33
C ILE A 266 4.30 26.35 25.51
N ARG A 267 4.28 25.26 26.27
CA ARG A 267 5.46 24.41 26.44
C ARG A 267 5.52 23.39 25.30
N MET A 268 6.53 23.49 24.47
CA MET A 268 6.76 22.58 23.35
C MET A 268 7.19 21.20 23.80
N ARG A 269 6.67 20.17 23.13
CA ARG A 269 6.96 18.75 23.35
C ARG A 269 6.60 17.94 22.11
N ASN A 270 6.91 16.66 22.10
CA ASN A 270 6.36 15.70 21.14
C ASN A 270 5.11 15.01 21.74
N PRO A 271 3.97 14.95 21.06
CA PRO A 271 3.68 15.58 19.77
C PRO A 271 3.59 17.11 19.84
N VAL A 272 3.72 17.78 18.70
CA VAL A 272 3.83 19.24 18.61
C VAL A 272 2.46 19.90 18.43
N ASP A 273 2.06 20.71 19.42
CA ASP A 273 0.92 21.62 19.25
C ASP A 273 1.33 22.84 18.41
N ILE A 274 1.01 22.78 17.13
CA ILE A 274 1.43 23.81 16.19
C ILE A 274 0.46 24.99 16.09
N TRP A 275 -0.74 24.89 16.71
CA TRP A 275 -1.77 25.90 16.60
C TRP A 275 -1.30 27.32 17.00
N ALA A 276 -0.61 27.41 18.11
CA ALA A 276 -0.16 28.70 18.62
C ALA A 276 0.89 29.36 17.71
N ALA A 277 1.87 28.60 17.21
CA ALA A 277 2.84 29.09 16.26
C ALA A 277 2.18 29.52 14.94
N ALA A 278 1.28 28.72 14.42
CA ALA A 278 0.54 29.02 13.19
C ALA A 278 -0.36 30.26 13.33
N SER A 279 -0.99 30.47 14.51
CA SER A 279 -1.88 31.61 14.77
C SER A 279 -1.10 32.94 14.88
N VAL A 280 0.12 32.93 15.42
CA VAL A 280 0.91 34.15 15.64
C VAL A 280 1.76 34.50 14.42
N SER A 281 2.39 33.49 13.79
CA SER A 281 3.37 33.68 12.73
C SER A 281 2.86 33.33 11.33
N GLY A 282 1.62 32.89 11.23
CA GLY A 282 1.01 32.39 10.00
C GLY A 282 1.17 30.89 9.82
N VAL A 283 0.17 30.28 9.14
CA VAL A 283 0.08 28.81 8.98
C VAL A 283 1.30 28.26 8.25
N GLU A 284 1.65 28.83 7.11
CA GLU A 284 2.79 28.35 6.29
C GLU A 284 4.10 28.40 7.09
N PHE A 285 4.40 29.52 7.74
CA PHE A 285 5.63 29.70 8.52
C PHE A 285 5.68 28.70 9.70
N GLY A 286 4.61 28.63 10.49
CA GLY A 286 4.55 27.77 11.66
C GLY A 286 4.77 26.29 11.30
N TYR A 287 4.06 25.78 10.29
CA TYR A 287 4.21 24.41 9.85
C TYR A 287 5.57 24.13 9.20
N LYS A 288 6.08 25.03 8.37
CA LYS A 288 7.41 24.89 7.74
C LYS A 288 8.51 24.75 8.78
N GLU A 289 8.60 25.71 9.69
CA GLU A 289 9.64 25.71 10.72
C GLU A 289 9.47 24.55 11.73
N GLY A 290 8.22 24.27 12.12
CA GLY A 290 7.92 23.14 13.01
C GLY A 290 8.28 21.79 12.40
N MET A 291 7.89 21.55 11.15
CA MET A 291 8.24 20.32 10.43
C MET A 291 9.75 20.19 10.22
N GLU A 292 10.43 21.29 9.82
CA GLU A 292 11.88 21.26 9.63
C GLU A 292 12.61 20.96 10.95
N ALA A 293 12.16 21.52 12.07
CA ALA A 293 12.75 21.24 13.39
C ALA A 293 12.66 19.75 13.74
N VAL A 294 11.50 19.13 13.59
CA VAL A 294 11.32 17.70 13.92
C VAL A 294 11.97 16.77 12.89
N LEU A 295 12.08 17.17 11.62
CA LEU A 295 12.80 16.40 10.61
C LEU A 295 14.32 16.38 10.87
N LYS A 296 14.87 17.42 11.46
CA LYS A 296 16.28 17.46 11.90
C LYS A 296 16.56 16.62 13.15
N ASP A 297 15.54 16.31 13.93
CA ASP A 297 15.73 15.60 15.20
C ASP A 297 16.19 14.15 14.96
N PRO A 298 17.34 13.72 15.55
CA PRO A 298 17.84 12.36 15.37
C PRO A 298 16.98 11.28 16.07
N ASN A 299 16.10 11.67 16.99
CA ASN A 299 15.19 10.75 17.66
C ASN A 299 13.97 10.40 16.82
N ILE A 300 13.77 11.03 15.66
CA ILE A 300 12.58 10.89 14.83
C ILE A 300 12.90 10.17 13.52
N ASP A 301 12.11 9.16 13.20
CA ASP A 301 12.22 8.34 11.98
C ASP A 301 11.18 8.74 10.92
N ALA A 302 10.06 9.36 11.34
CA ALA A 302 8.97 9.78 10.45
C ALA A 302 8.25 11.01 10.99
N VAL A 303 7.64 11.79 10.10
CA VAL A 303 6.85 12.98 10.48
C VAL A 303 5.45 12.91 9.86
N VAL A 304 4.44 13.13 10.69
CA VAL A 304 3.05 13.31 10.26
C VAL A 304 2.61 14.73 10.55
N THR A 305 1.90 15.35 9.63
CA THR A 305 1.31 16.67 9.88
C THR A 305 -0.18 16.68 9.55
N VAL A 306 -0.97 17.28 10.43
CA VAL A 306 -2.39 17.52 10.22
C VAL A 306 -2.60 19.01 10.04
N LEU A 307 -3.10 19.39 8.86
CA LEU A 307 -3.46 20.78 8.57
C LEU A 307 -4.98 20.95 8.60
N MET A 308 -5.42 21.96 9.31
CA MET A 308 -6.82 22.38 9.23
C MET A 308 -6.97 23.48 8.17
N LEU A 309 -7.92 23.28 7.27
CA LEU A 309 -8.22 24.15 6.14
C LEU A 309 -9.63 24.71 6.32
N THR A 310 -9.74 26.04 6.32
CA THR A 310 -11.01 26.77 6.38
C THR A 310 -11.02 27.87 5.33
N GLU A 311 -12.18 28.42 5.01
CA GLU A 311 -12.28 29.57 4.09
C GLU A 311 -11.44 30.76 4.55
N ASP A 312 -11.36 30.99 5.87
CA ASP A 312 -10.61 32.12 6.45
C ASP A 312 -9.07 31.92 6.34
N THR A 313 -8.60 30.70 6.41
CA THR A 313 -7.17 30.39 6.30
C THR A 313 -6.69 30.31 4.85
N GLY A 314 -7.61 30.12 3.90
CA GLY A 314 -7.31 29.88 2.50
C GLY A 314 -6.52 28.58 2.28
N ILE A 315 -6.01 28.42 1.07
CA ILE A 315 -5.08 27.34 0.73
C ILE A 315 -3.66 27.94 0.76
N PRO A 316 -2.83 27.65 1.80
CA PRO A 316 -1.44 28.07 1.78
C PRO A 316 -0.68 27.32 0.68
N SER A 317 0.45 27.89 0.25
CA SER A 317 1.39 27.14 -0.59
C SER A 317 1.96 25.95 0.20
N PHE A 318 1.86 24.75 -0.36
CA PHE A 318 2.43 23.53 0.23
C PHE A 318 3.78 23.15 -0.34
N ASP A 319 4.41 24.02 -1.15
CA ASP A 319 5.71 23.77 -1.77
C ASP A 319 6.77 23.45 -0.71
N PHE A 320 6.68 24.09 0.46
CA PHE A 320 7.60 23.83 1.57
C PHE A 320 7.58 22.36 2.04
N MET A 321 6.42 21.68 1.98
CA MET A 321 6.33 20.25 2.35
C MET A 321 7.06 19.37 1.35
N VAL A 322 6.90 19.66 0.08
CA VAL A 322 7.61 18.98 -1.02
C VAL A 322 9.11 19.21 -0.89
N ASP A 323 9.52 20.44 -0.61
CA ASP A 323 10.93 20.79 -0.39
C ASP A 323 11.53 20.11 0.84
N LEU A 324 10.78 20.03 1.93
CA LEU A 324 11.20 19.31 3.13
C LEU A 324 11.31 17.80 2.88
N ALA A 325 10.31 17.18 2.24
CA ALA A 325 10.37 15.78 1.88
C ALA A 325 11.56 15.44 0.98
N ARG A 326 11.91 16.32 0.05
CA ARG A 326 13.11 16.17 -0.82
C ARG A 326 14.42 16.40 -0.07
N ARG A 327 14.44 17.30 0.91
CA ARG A 327 15.63 17.62 1.71
C ARG A 327 15.95 16.56 2.75
N TYR A 328 14.94 15.83 3.22
CA TYR A 328 15.07 14.72 4.18
C TYR A 328 14.58 13.40 3.59
N PRO A 329 15.20 12.91 2.50
CA PRO A 329 14.69 11.78 1.71
C PRO A 329 14.69 10.44 2.45
N GLU A 330 15.31 10.38 3.63
CA GLU A 330 15.35 9.19 4.50
C GLU A 330 14.20 9.13 5.52
N LYS A 331 13.43 10.21 5.67
CA LYS A 331 12.32 10.29 6.63
C LYS A 331 11.00 10.50 5.87
N PRO A 332 10.05 9.57 5.94
CA PRO A 332 8.75 9.78 5.33
C PRO A 332 8.02 10.97 5.98
N VAL A 333 7.45 11.81 5.13
CA VAL A 333 6.58 12.92 5.50
C VAL A 333 5.17 12.60 5.02
N PHE A 334 4.23 12.52 5.94
CA PHE A 334 2.83 12.23 5.66
C PHE A 334 1.95 13.40 6.07
N VAL A 335 0.92 13.68 5.27
CA VAL A 335 0.03 14.80 5.51
C VAL A 335 -1.44 14.36 5.54
N THR A 336 -2.22 14.99 6.43
CA THR A 336 -3.68 14.92 6.41
C THR A 336 -4.21 16.33 6.36
N PHE A 337 -5.11 16.59 5.42
CA PHE A 337 -5.88 17.81 5.36
C PHE A 337 -7.24 17.56 6.04
N SER A 338 -7.68 18.49 6.84
CA SER A 338 -8.96 18.40 7.58
C SER A 338 -9.67 19.75 7.57
N GLY A 339 -10.95 19.75 7.30
CA GLY A 339 -11.76 20.98 7.31
C GLY A 339 -12.74 21.06 6.14
N ASP A 340 -12.63 22.04 5.26
CA ASP A 340 -13.48 22.15 4.07
C ASP A 340 -13.09 21.08 3.03
N LYS A 341 -14.03 20.21 2.71
CA LYS A 341 -13.81 19.07 1.81
C LYS A 341 -13.31 19.45 0.42
N ARG A 342 -13.70 20.61 -0.10
CA ARG A 342 -13.23 21.11 -1.39
C ARG A 342 -11.74 21.42 -1.32
N PHE A 343 -11.29 22.07 -0.26
CA PHE A 343 -9.88 22.39 -0.05
C PHE A 343 -9.04 21.12 0.19
N GLU A 344 -9.59 20.15 0.92
CA GLU A 344 -8.93 18.86 1.09
C GLU A 344 -8.66 18.18 -0.25
N ASP A 345 -9.67 18.10 -1.14
CA ASP A 345 -9.54 17.45 -2.45
C ASP A 345 -8.58 18.23 -3.38
N GLU A 346 -8.61 19.56 -3.36
CA GLU A 346 -7.69 20.40 -4.13
C GLU A 346 -6.25 20.24 -3.64
N CYS A 347 -6.03 20.25 -2.31
CA CYS A 347 -4.70 20.07 -1.72
C CYS A 347 -4.14 18.67 -2.01
N LYS A 348 -4.97 17.64 -1.92
CA LYS A 348 -4.61 16.26 -2.26
C LYS A 348 -4.20 16.16 -3.73
N ALA A 349 -5.02 16.70 -4.65
CA ALA A 349 -4.73 16.70 -6.08
C ALA A 349 -3.45 17.47 -6.44
N TYR A 350 -3.08 18.48 -5.64
CA TYR A 350 -1.86 19.26 -5.80
C TYR A 350 -0.61 18.52 -5.29
N ILE A 351 -0.65 18.00 -4.04
CA ILE A 351 0.56 17.56 -3.35
C ILE A 351 0.99 16.12 -3.72
N GLU A 352 0.02 15.22 -3.97
CA GLU A 352 0.31 13.82 -4.28
C GLU A 352 1.12 13.63 -5.57
N PRO A 353 0.85 14.33 -6.68
CA PRO A 353 1.69 14.27 -7.87
C PRO A 353 3.12 14.78 -7.65
N LEU A 354 3.36 15.58 -6.61
CA LEU A 354 4.68 16.08 -6.23
C LEU A 354 5.44 15.13 -5.30
N GLY A 355 4.83 13.99 -4.91
CA GLY A 355 5.48 12.92 -4.17
C GLY A 355 5.31 12.98 -2.66
N VAL A 356 4.33 13.71 -2.14
CA VAL A 356 3.99 13.71 -0.71
C VAL A 356 2.64 13.02 -0.53
N PRO A 357 2.57 11.85 0.13
CA PRO A 357 1.31 11.14 0.31
C PRO A 357 0.41 11.87 1.30
N SER A 358 -0.83 12.09 0.89
CA SER A 358 -1.88 12.66 1.74
C SER A 358 -2.95 11.63 2.10
N PHE A 359 -3.66 11.87 3.20
CA PHE A 359 -4.66 10.94 3.74
C PHE A 359 -5.94 11.68 4.07
N THR A 360 -7.08 10.99 3.92
CA THR A 360 -8.40 11.59 4.12
C THR A 360 -8.77 11.65 5.61
N TYR A 361 -8.39 10.63 6.39
CA TYR A 361 -8.70 10.58 7.83
C TYR A 361 -7.42 10.67 8.65
N ILE A 362 -7.51 11.35 9.78
CA ILE A 362 -6.35 11.69 10.62
C ILE A 362 -5.62 10.47 11.19
N GLU A 363 -6.27 9.31 11.29
CA GLU A 363 -5.69 8.07 11.78
C GLU A 363 -4.87 7.32 10.71
N GLN A 364 -5.25 7.45 9.44
CA GLN A 364 -4.68 6.67 8.34
C GLN A 364 -3.15 6.80 8.17
N PRO A 365 -2.53 7.99 8.29
CA PRO A 365 -1.07 8.09 8.18
C PRO A 365 -0.34 7.27 9.24
N PHE A 366 -0.88 7.17 10.46
CA PHE A 366 -0.30 6.39 11.55
C PHE A 366 -0.46 4.88 11.31
N GLU A 367 -1.63 4.44 10.85
CA GLU A 367 -1.87 3.05 10.46
C GLU A 367 -0.92 2.61 9.35
N VAL A 368 -0.75 3.45 8.34
CA VAL A 368 0.17 3.18 7.22
C VAL A 368 1.62 3.20 7.69
N LEU A 369 2.04 4.15 8.52
CA LEU A 369 3.41 4.17 9.10
C LEU A 369 3.70 2.90 9.90
N SER A 370 2.74 2.38 10.67
CA SER A 370 2.89 1.11 11.36
C SER A 370 3.11 -0.06 10.38
N ILE A 371 2.40 -0.08 9.25
CA ILE A 371 2.61 -1.08 8.18
C ILE A 371 4.01 -0.94 7.59
N LEU A 372 4.43 0.27 7.23
CA LEU A 372 5.73 0.53 6.63
C LEU A 372 6.90 0.20 7.59
N SER A 373 6.76 0.51 8.88
CA SER A 373 7.75 0.15 9.90
C SER A 373 7.92 -1.36 10.05
N ARG A 374 6.82 -2.13 9.92
CA ARG A 374 6.89 -3.60 9.89
C ARG A 374 7.55 -4.12 8.62
N CYS A 375 7.36 -3.46 7.48
CA CYS A 375 8.06 -3.80 6.23
C CYS A 375 9.58 -3.60 6.40
N GLU A 376 9.98 -2.49 6.96
CA GLU A 376 11.39 -2.18 7.22
C GLU A 376 12.04 -3.22 8.15
N GLN A 377 11.37 -3.56 9.27
CA GLN A 377 11.83 -4.61 10.17
C GLN A 377 11.93 -5.98 9.51
N ALA A 378 10.98 -6.32 8.63
CA ALA A 378 11.00 -7.57 7.89
C ALA A 378 12.18 -7.64 6.91
N MET A 379 12.51 -6.54 6.24
CA MET A 379 13.65 -6.46 5.33
C MET A 379 15.00 -6.62 6.07
N ASN A 380 15.11 -6.05 7.26
CA ASN A 380 16.34 -6.07 8.07
C ASN A 380 16.42 -7.23 9.08
N ARG A 381 15.50 -8.22 9.02
CA ARG A 381 15.53 -9.38 9.94
C ARG A 381 16.81 -10.20 9.76
N PRO A 382 17.38 -10.77 10.83
CA PRO A 382 18.51 -11.71 10.76
C PRO A 382 18.22 -12.90 9.83
N ARG A 383 19.28 -13.49 9.27
CA ARG A 383 19.17 -14.71 8.44
C ARG A 383 18.86 -15.93 9.30
#